data_c9f55b79490aa525bf69a38991db1e24
#
_entry.id   c9f55b79490aa525bf69a38991db1e24
#
_cell.length_a   1.000
_cell.length_b   1.000
_cell.length_c   1.000
_cell.angle_alpha   90.00
_cell.angle_beta   90.00
_cell.angle_gamma   90.00
#
_symmetry.space_group_name_H-M   'P 1'
#
loop_
_entity.id
_entity.type
_entity.pdbx_description
1 polymer ?
#
loop_
_entity_poly.entity_id
_entity_poly.type
_entity_poly.pdbx_seq_one_letter_code
_entity_poly.pdbx_strand_id
1 'polypeptide(L)'
;MSELTNLSSIQISMASPEQIRAWSRGEVSKPETINYRTLKPERDGLYCERIFGPTKDWECNCGKYKRVRNKGIVCDKCGVEVTRSKVRRERMGHIELAAPVSHIWYFKGIPSRMGTLLDISPRALEKVLYFASYIVLDPGCSPLRQNAILTETEYRQQITAPTYLNDLKMGKEPLRVGMGAEAVRELLQKLDLETLSQQLRAEIAELTEKER
;
A
#
# COMPACT_ATOMS: atom_id res chain seq x y z
N MET A 1 27.88 -20.82 7.36
CA MET A 1 26.90 -21.20 8.39
C MET A 1 27.26 -20.78 9.82
N SER A 2 28.31 -19.99 10.02
CA SER A 2 28.83 -19.65 11.37
C SER A 2 28.37 -18.28 11.91
N GLU A 3 27.67 -17.46 11.11
CA GLU A 3 27.28 -16.11 11.53
C GLU A 3 25.93 -16.02 12.28
N LEU A 4 25.11 -17.07 12.20
CA LEU A 4 23.79 -17.10 12.84
C LEU A 4 23.82 -17.49 14.34
N THR A 5 24.95 -17.95 14.85
CA THR A 5 25.06 -18.43 16.24
C THR A 5 25.27 -17.32 17.28
N ASN A 6 25.52 -16.07 16.87
CA ASN A 6 25.77 -14.94 17.77
C ASN A 6 24.66 -13.88 17.78
N LEU A 7 23.44 -14.22 17.33
CA LEU A 7 22.30 -13.30 17.38
C LEU A 7 21.78 -13.17 18.80
N SER A 8 21.79 -11.94 19.32
CA SER A 8 21.23 -11.61 20.64
C SER A 8 19.73 -11.32 20.57
N SER A 9 19.24 -10.82 19.45
CA SER A 9 17.82 -10.50 19.25
C SER A 9 17.45 -10.47 17.76
N ILE A 10 16.18 -10.67 17.49
CA ILE A 10 15.59 -10.50 16.14
C ILE A 10 14.47 -9.46 16.25
N GLN A 11 14.54 -8.44 15.40
CA GLN A 11 13.47 -7.44 15.28
C GLN A 11 12.69 -7.65 13.98
N ILE A 12 11.37 -7.70 14.10
CA ILE A 12 10.46 -7.73 12.95
C ILE A 12 9.89 -6.33 12.78
N SER A 13 10.10 -5.75 11.62
CA SER A 13 9.58 -4.42 11.26
C SER A 13 9.04 -4.42 9.83
N MET A 14 8.30 -3.37 9.47
CA MET A 14 7.80 -3.18 8.12
C MET A 14 8.82 -2.40 7.30
N ALA A 15 9.04 -2.84 6.06
CA ALA A 15 9.84 -2.10 5.11
C ALA A 15 9.04 -0.95 4.48
N SER A 16 9.67 0.20 4.31
CA SER A 16 9.08 1.29 3.53
C SER A 16 9.11 0.97 2.03
N PRO A 17 8.26 1.63 1.20
CA PRO A 17 8.32 1.49 -0.26
C PRO A 17 9.72 1.76 -0.84
N GLU A 18 10.43 2.74 -0.30
CA GLU A 18 11.79 3.10 -0.71
C GLU A 18 12.79 1.98 -0.40
N GLN A 19 12.66 1.33 0.75
CA GLN A 19 13.48 0.18 1.10
C GLN A 19 13.22 -1.01 0.17
N ILE A 20 11.94 -1.28 -0.15
CA ILE A 20 11.57 -2.36 -1.08
C ILE A 20 12.16 -2.09 -2.47
N ARG A 21 12.07 -0.84 -2.98
CA ARG A 21 12.70 -0.47 -4.24
C ARG A 21 14.22 -0.61 -4.20
N ALA A 22 14.86 -0.25 -3.09
CA ALA A 22 16.31 -0.39 -2.92
C ALA A 22 16.77 -1.86 -2.94
N TRP A 23 15.98 -2.78 -2.40
CA TRP A 23 16.27 -4.22 -2.43
C TRP A 23 15.92 -4.86 -3.77
N SER A 24 15.07 -4.25 -4.56
CA SER A 24 14.56 -4.80 -5.81
C SER A 24 15.60 -4.75 -6.93
N ARG A 25 15.64 -5.80 -7.74
CA ARG A 25 16.44 -5.88 -8.97
C ARG A 25 15.68 -5.39 -10.20
N GLY A 26 14.40 -5.05 -10.05
CA GLY A 26 13.57 -4.52 -11.12
C GLY A 26 12.08 -4.67 -10.86
N GLU A 27 11.30 -3.93 -11.64
CA GLU A 27 9.85 -3.96 -11.60
C GLU A 27 9.28 -5.13 -12.39
N VAL A 28 8.32 -5.83 -11.80
CA VAL A 28 7.50 -6.83 -12.46
C VAL A 28 6.25 -6.14 -13.01
N SER A 29 6.24 -5.86 -14.31
CA SER A 29 5.17 -5.10 -14.97
C SER A 29 4.11 -5.97 -15.63
N LYS A 30 4.32 -7.30 -15.70
CA LYS A 30 3.45 -8.26 -16.37
C LYS A 30 3.05 -9.39 -15.45
N PRO A 31 1.78 -9.86 -15.54
CA PRO A 31 1.30 -10.98 -14.72
C PRO A 31 1.76 -12.36 -15.21
N GLU A 32 2.33 -12.43 -16.43
CA GLU A 32 2.76 -13.69 -17.02
C GLU A 32 3.91 -14.32 -16.25
N THR A 33 3.89 -15.65 -16.17
CA THR A 33 4.92 -16.46 -15.51
C THR A 33 5.87 -17.07 -16.51
N ILE A 34 5.38 -18.02 -17.31
CA ILE A 34 6.14 -18.74 -18.33
C ILE A 34 5.39 -18.73 -19.66
N ASN A 35 6.13 -18.78 -20.74
CA ASN A 35 5.57 -19.05 -22.06
C ASN A 35 5.22 -20.54 -22.18
N TYR A 36 3.93 -20.86 -22.39
CA TYR A 36 3.45 -22.24 -22.44
C TYR A 36 4.05 -23.07 -23.59
N ARG A 37 4.51 -22.40 -24.67
CA ARG A 37 5.11 -23.05 -25.84
C ARG A 37 6.58 -23.36 -25.65
N THR A 38 7.33 -22.41 -25.06
CA THR A 38 8.79 -22.52 -24.91
C THR A 38 9.21 -22.98 -23.51
N LEU A 39 8.27 -22.99 -22.56
CA LEU A 39 8.47 -23.26 -21.12
C LEU A 39 9.53 -22.37 -20.46
N LYS A 40 9.83 -21.22 -21.09
CA LYS A 40 10.77 -20.23 -20.56
C LYS A 40 10.03 -19.11 -19.84
N PRO A 41 10.63 -18.52 -18.79
CA PRO A 41 10.09 -17.35 -18.12
C PRO A 41 9.87 -16.19 -19.10
N GLU A 42 8.69 -15.57 -19.00
CA GLU A 42 8.39 -14.36 -19.75
C GLU A 42 9.17 -13.16 -19.24
N ARG A 43 9.53 -12.29 -20.16
CA ARG A 43 10.26 -11.07 -19.85
C ARG A 43 9.35 -10.10 -19.08
N ASP A 44 9.90 -9.51 -18.02
CA ASP A 44 9.22 -8.57 -17.12
C ASP A 44 8.00 -9.14 -16.38
N GLY A 45 7.86 -10.48 -16.43
CA GLY A 45 6.85 -11.24 -15.71
C GLY A 45 7.33 -11.69 -14.32
N LEU A 46 6.46 -12.44 -13.63
CA LEU A 46 6.68 -12.92 -12.27
C LEU A 46 7.90 -13.85 -12.11
N TYR A 47 8.38 -14.46 -13.20
CA TYR A 47 9.56 -15.34 -13.20
C TYR A 47 10.70 -14.81 -14.06
N CYS A 48 10.69 -13.54 -14.41
CA CYS A 48 11.66 -12.91 -15.29
C CYS A 48 13.11 -13.20 -14.87
N GLU A 49 13.91 -13.74 -15.81
CA GLU A 49 15.31 -14.05 -15.54
C GLU A 49 16.19 -12.82 -15.44
N ARG A 50 15.80 -11.70 -16.04
CA ARG A 50 16.50 -10.42 -15.92
C ARG A 50 16.44 -9.87 -14.49
N ILE A 51 15.28 -10.01 -13.84
CA ILE A 51 15.04 -9.50 -12.48
C ILE A 51 15.58 -10.49 -11.46
N PHE A 52 15.18 -11.76 -11.54
CA PHE A 52 15.45 -12.76 -10.52
C PHE A 52 16.70 -13.60 -10.78
N GLY A 53 17.23 -13.58 -11.98
CA GLY A 53 18.38 -14.40 -12.38
C GLY A 53 18.03 -15.59 -13.26
N PRO A 54 19.04 -16.29 -13.76
CA PRO A 54 18.86 -17.38 -14.71
C PRO A 54 18.19 -18.61 -14.09
N THR A 55 17.47 -19.40 -14.89
CA THR A 55 16.89 -20.68 -14.45
C THR A 55 17.90 -21.82 -14.45
N LYS A 56 18.95 -21.72 -15.27
CA LYS A 56 20.03 -22.68 -15.35
C LYS A 56 21.35 -22.03 -14.91
N ASP A 57 22.17 -22.80 -14.20
CA ASP A 57 23.47 -22.33 -13.77
C ASP A 57 24.35 -21.91 -14.96
N TRP A 58 24.90 -20.70 -14.85
CA TRP A 58 25.87 -20.17 -15.81
C TRP A 58 25.37 -20.06 -17.27
N GLU A 59 24.06 -19.95 -17.47
CA GLU A 59 23.44 -19.80 -18.80
C GLU A 59 22.47 -18.63 -18.81
N CYS A 60 22.57 -17.74 -19.80
CA CYS A 60 21.57 -16.69 -20.01
C CYS A 60 20.33 -17.24 -20.75
N ASN A 61 19.20 -16.53 -20.67
CA ASN A 61 17.93 -16.98 -21.27
C ASN A 61 18.01 -17.28 -22.78
N CYS A 62 18.72 -16.44 -23.55
CA CYS A 62 18.87 -16.63 -24.99
C CYS A 62 19.94 -17.68 -25.39
N GLY A 63 20.73 -18.17 -24.43
CA GLY A 63 21.76 -19.15 -24.66
C GLY A 63 23.06 -18.64 -25.31
N LYS A 64 23.19 -17.31 -25.51
CA LYS A 64 24.41 -16.70 -26.08
C LYS A 64 25.63 -16.93 -25.19
N TYR A 65 25.46 -16.71 -23.88
CA TYR A 65 26.51 -16.95 -22.89
C TYR A 65 26.19 -18.19 -22.09
N LYS A 66 27.14 -19.13 -22.06
CA LYS A 66 27.10 -20.39 -21.33
C LYS A 66 28.44 -20.62 -20.65
N ARG A 67 28.43 -21.42 -19.61
CA ARG A 67 29.62 -21.86 -18.82
C ARG A 67 30.15 -20.79 -17.87
N VAL A 68 30.84 -21.26 -16.86
CA VAL A 68 31.42 -20.50 -15.72
C VAL A 68 32.37 -19.38 -16.16
N ARG A 69 33.06 -19.53 -17.27
CA ARG A 69 34.00 -18.50 -17.78
C ARG A 69 33.34 -17.14 -18.04
N ASN A 70 32.02 -17.14 -18.25
CA ASN A 70 31.24 -15.93 -18.50
C ASN A 70 30.54 -15.41 -17.21
N LYS A 71 30.97 -15.85 -16.03
CA LYS A 71 30.42 -15.45 -14.75
C LYS A 71 30.37 -13.93 -14.61
N GLY A 72 29.20 -13.39 -14.18
CA GLY A 72 29.00 -11.98 -13.91
C GLY A 72 28.74 -11.12 -15.15
N ILE A 73 28.80 -11.69 -16.37
CA ILE A 73 28.47 -10.95 -17.59
C ILE A 73 26.95 -10.80 -17.69
N VAL A 74 26.50 -9.59 -17.92
CA VAL A 74 25.09 -9.31 -18.28
C VAL A 74 24.97 -9.45 -19.79
N CYS A 75 24.08 -10.34 -20.24
CA CYS A 75 23.88 -10.59 -21.67
C CYS A 75 23.32 -9.36 -22.38
N ASP A 76 24.00 -8.87 -23.39
CA ASP A 76 23.59 -7.73 -24.23
C ASP A 76 22.28 -7.99 -24.99
N LYS A 77 21.96 -9.26 -25.31
CA LYS A 77 20.73 -9.63 -26.04
C LYS A 77 19.51 -9.79 -25.14
N CYS A 78 19.62 -10.49 -24.01
CA CYS A 78 18.48 -10.81 -23.14
C CYS A 78 18.51 -10.12 -21.77
N GLY A 79 19.60 -9.42 -21.41
CA GLY A 79 19.75 -8.69 -20.16
C GLY A 79 19.91 -9.57 -18.91
N VAL A 80 20.07 -10.89 -19.09
CA VAL A 80 20.21 -11.83 -17.97
C VAL A 80 21.67 -11.93 -17.55
N GLU A 81 21.95 -11.81 -16.27
CA GLU A 81 23.27 -12.00 -15.70
C GLU A 81 23.63 -13.48 -15.64
N VAL A 82 24.83 -13.83 -16.08
CA VAL A 82 25.33 -15.21 -16.04
C VAL A 82 25.83 -15.54 -14.64
N THR A 83 25.00 -16.19 -13.84
CA THR A 83 25.28 -16.57 -12.47
C THR A 83 24.62 -17.91 -12.13
N ARG A 84 24.73 -18.34 -10.88
CA ARG A 84 24.04 -19.54 -10.41
C ARG A 84 22.53 -19.30 -10.28
N SER A 85 21.73 -20.32 -10.60
CA SER A 85 20.27 -20.28 -10.45
C SER A 85 19.79 -20.07 -9.01
N LYS A 86 20.63 -20.40 -8.02
CA LYS A 86 20.36 -20.17 -6.59
C LYS A 86 20.00 -18.72 -6.26
N VAL A 87 20.55 -17.74 -7.01
CA VAL A 87 20.25 -16.31 -6.79
C VAL A 87 18.76 -15.96 -6.95
N ARG A 88 17.99 -16.80 -7.65
CA ARG A 88 16.54 -16.64 -7.78
C ARG A 88 15.79 -16.75 -6.46
N ARG A 89 16.37 -17.40 -5.46
CA ARG A 89 15.83 -17.49 -4.09
C ARG A 89 16.24 -16.32 -3.21
N GLU A 90 17.18 -15.51 -3.65
CA GLU A 90 17.78 -14.43 -2.87
C GLU A 90 17.36 -13.04 -3.41
N ARG A 91 17.15 -12.95 -4.74
CA ARG A 91 16.82 -11.68 -5.39
C ARG A 91 15.34 -11.34 -5.24
N MET A 92 15.10 -10.07 -4.97
CA MET A 92 13.76 -9.49 -4.87
C MET A 92 13.46 -8.64 -6.12
N GLY A 93 12.20 -8.67 -6.54
CA GLY A 93 11.59 -7.71 -7.45
C GLY A 93 10.49 -6.96 -6.73
N HIS A 94 9.92 -5.97 -7.36
CA HIS A 94 8.78 -5.24 -6.83
C HIS A 94 7.69 -5.07 -7.89
N ILE A 95 6.48 -4.79 -7.41
CA ILE A 95 5.33 -4.45 -8.23
C ILE A 95 4.87 -3.06 -7.79
N GLU A 96 4.80 -2.10 -8.71
CA GLU A 96 4.19 -0.80 -8.45
C GLU A 96 2.66 -0.95 -8.45
N LEU A 97 2.05 -0.50 -7.37
CA LEU A 97 0.60 -0.55 -7.24
C LEU A 97 -0.02 0.70 -7.90
N ALA A 98 -1.16 0.53 -8.59
CA ALA A 98 -1.91 1.62 -9.20
C ALA A 98 -2.50 2.59 -8.18
N ALA A 99 -2.78 2.12 -6.96
CA ALA A 99 -3.31 2.90 -5.84
C ALA A 99 -2.69 2.42 -4.52
N PRO A 100 -2.61 3.29 -3.49
CA PRO A 100 -2.17 2.89 -2.16
C PRO A 100 -3.04 1.78 -1.58
N VAL A 101 -2.45 0.89 -0.80
CA VAL A 101 -3.15 -0.19 -0.09
C VAL A 101 -2.86 -0.10 1.39
N SER A 102 -3.89 -0.25 2.23
CA SER A 102 -3.75 -0.27 3.68
C SER A 102 -3.17 -1.59 4.16
N HIS A 103 -2.19 -1.52 5.07
CA HIS A 103 -1.62 -2.72 5.66
C HIS A 103 -2.58 -3.35 6.67
N ILE A 104 -2.78 -4.65 6.54
CA ILE A 104 -3.75 -5.42 7.33
C ILE A 104 -3.53 -5.34 8.84
N TRP A 105 -2.28 -5.19 9.32
CA TRP A 105 -1.97 -5.08 10.75
C TRP A 105 -2.59 -3.85 11.41
N TYR A 106 -2.75 -2.75 10.68
CA TYR A 106 -3.35 -1.52 11.19
C TYR A 106 -4.85 -1.45 11.00
N PHE A 107 -5.37 -2.22 10.05
CA PHE A 107 -6.78 -2.25 9.70
C PHE A 107 -7.55 -3.36 10.43
N LYS A 108 -7.12 -4.64 10.32
CA LYS A 108 -7.84 -5.81 10.89
C LYS A 108 -7.37 -6.22 12.28
N GLY A 109 -6.46 -5.50 12.92
CA GLY A 109 -6.12 -5.72 14.32
C GLY A 109 -7.32 -5.51 15.25
N ILE A 110 -7.33 -6.15 16.41
CA ILE A 110 -8.34 -5.93 17.45
C ILE A 110 -7.63 -5.36 18.68
N PRO A 111 -7.86 -4.07 19.02
CA PRO A 111 -8.64 -3.06 18.29
C PRO A 111 -7.96 -2.59 16.99
N SER A 112 -8.77 -2.14 16.01
CA SER A 112 -8.24 -1.56 14.76
C SER A 112 -7.57 -0.22 15.06
N ARG A 113 -6.26 -0.12 14.85
CA ARG A 113 -5.50 1.11 15.13
C ARG A 113 -5.99 2.28 14.29
N MET A 114 -6.24 2.04 12.99
CA MET A 114 -6.76 3.08 12.08
C MET A 114 -8.18 3.49 12.48
N GLY A 115 -9.05 2.52 12.80
CA GLY A 115 -10.40 2.79 13.24
C GLY A 115 -10.46 3.59 14.52
N THR A 116 -9.61 3.26 15.50
CA THR A 116 -9.55 3.97 16.78
C THR A 116 -9.06 5.42 16.62
N LEU A 117 -8.02 5.65 15.81
CA LEU A 117 -7.49 7.01 15.59
C LEU A 117 -8.45 7.93 14.83
N LEU A 118 -9.24 7.38 13.92
CA LEU A 118 -10.21 8.14 13.11
C LEU A 118 -11.61 8.15 13.71
N ASP A 119 -11.83 7.46 14.82
CA ASP A 119 -13.15 7.23 15.42
C ASP A 119 -14.16 6.62 14.43
N ILE A 120 -13.71 5.62 13.69
CA ILE A 120 -14.49 4.92 12.67
C ILE A 120 -14.59 3.44 13.03
N SER A 121 -15.81 2.89 12.99
CA SER A 121 -15.98 1.47 13.23
C SER A 121 -15.25 0.62 12.17
N PRO A 122 -14.69 -0.55 12.52
CA PRO A 122 -13.96 -1.40 11.57
C PRO A 122 -14.78 -1.79 10.34
N ARG A 123 -16.09 -2.02 10.51
CA ARG A 123 -17.01 -2.36 9.39
C ARG A 123 -17.19 -1.19 8.43
N ALA A 124 -17.27 0.02 8.96
CA ALA A 124 -17.42 1.23 8.18
C ALA A 124 -16.11 1.55 7.43
N LEU A 125 -14.96 1.45 8.11
CA LEU A 125 -13.64 1.59 7.51
C LEU A 125 -13.40 0.57 6.38
N GLU A 126 -13.87 -0.68 6.57
CA GLU A 126 -13.79 -1.72 5.54
C GLU A 126 -14.52 -1.32 4.25
N LYS A 127 -15.73 -0.76 4.37
CA LYS A 127 -16.49 -0.27 3.20
C LYS A 127 -15.74 0.80 2.42
N VAL A 128 -15.06 1.72 3.12
CA VAL A 128 -14.26 2.78 2.49
C VAL A 128 -13.05 2.18 1.79
N LEU A 129 -12.27 1.32 2.47
CA LEU A 129 -11.05 0.73 1.94
C LEU A 129 -11.30 -0.17 0.72
N TYR A 130 -12.45 -0.84 0.67
CA TYR A 130 -12.85 -1.70 -0.45
C TYR A 130 -13.72 -1.00 -1.51
N PHE A 131 -13.73 0.34 -1.52
CA PHE A 131 -14.42 1.16 -2.52
C PHE A 131 -15.95 0.97 -2.58
N ALA A 132 -16.56 0.55 -1.45
CA ALA A 132 -18.01 0.38 -1.35
C ALA A 132 -18.73 1.64 -0.83
N SER A 133 -18.03 2.58 -0.21
CA SER A 133 -18.58 3.81 0.35
C SER A 133 -17.56 4.95 0.31
N TYR A 134 -18.07 6.17 0.25
CA TYR A 134 -17.27 7.38 0.37
C TYR A 134 -17.04 7.76 1.82
N ILE A 135 -15.94 8.43 2.09
CA ILE A 135 -15.67 9.10 3.37
C ILE A 135 -15.49 10.59 3.14
N VAL A 136 -16.07 11.41 4.03
CA VAL A 136 -15.94 12.85 3.99
C VAL A 136 -14.56 13.27 4.48
N LEU A 137 -13.78 13.85 3.58
CA LEU A 137 -12.44 14.40 3.86
C LEU A 137 -12.51 15.82 4.38
N ASP A 138 -13.43 16.59 3.79
CA ASP A 138 -13.73 17.96 4.15
C ASP A 138 -15.22 18.22 3.89
N PRO A 139 -15.99 18.60 4.91
CA PRO A 139 -17.41 18.86 4.74
C PRO A 139 -17.73 20.11 3.91
N GLY A 140 -16.80 21.08 3.82
CA GLY A 140 -17.04 22.33 3.12
C GLY A 140 -18.33 23.00 3.56
N CYS A 141 -19.18 23.37 2.59
CA CYS A 141 -20.50 23.97 2.86
C CYS A 141 -21.63 22.94 3.11
N SER A 142 -21.32 21.65 3.17
CA SER A 142 -22.31 20.61 3.46
C SER A 142 -22.61 20.51 4.96
N PRO A 143 -23.80 20.04 5.37
CA PRO A 143 -24.15 19.81 6.78
C PRO A 143 -23.52 18.54 7.35
N LEU A 144 -22.66 17.87 6.60
CA LEU A 144 -22.05 16.62 6.99
C LEU A 144 -20.90 16.84 8.00
N ARG A 145 -20.60 15.79 8.77
CA ARG A 145 -19.43 15.80 9.63
C ARG A 145 -18.21 15.23 8.91
N GLN A 146 -17.03 15.67 9.27
CA GLN A 146 -15.80 15.02 8.86
C GLN A 146 -15.82 13.54 9.28
N ASN A 147 -15.21 12.68 8.49
CA ASN A 147 -15.19 11.21 8.65
C ASN A 147 -16.57 10.53 8.49
N ALA A 148 -17.66 11.27 8.14
CA ALA A 148 -18.93 10.64 7.82
C ALA A 148 -18.79 9.74 6.60
N ILE A 149 -19.50 8.60 6.63
CA ILE A 149 -19.46 7.62 5.55
C ILE A 149 -20.76 7.72 4.77
N LEU A 150 -20.62 7.83 3.46
CA LEU A 150 -21.73 8.02 2.53
C LEU A 150 -21.80 6.88 1.53
N THR A 151 -23.00 6.43 1.25
CA THR A 151 -23.27 5.60 0.08
C THR A 151 -23.27 6.45 -1.19
N GLU A 152 -23.17 5.84 -2.36
CA GLU A 152 -23.24 6.53 -3.66
C GLU A 152 -24.54 7.36 -3.78
N THR A 153 -25.65 6.83 -3.31
CA THR A 153 -26.95 7.50 -3.35
C THR A 153 -27.00 8.74 -2.45
N GLU A 154 -26.49 8.63 -1.22
CA GLU A 154 -26.40 9.75 -0.28
C GLU A 154 -25.47 10.84 -0.80
N TYR A 155 -24.30 10.46 -1.33
CA TYR A 155 -23.38 11.41 -1.95
C TYR A 155 -24.05 12.19 -3.09
N ARG A 156 -24.72 11.50 -4.02
CA ARG A 156 -25.43 12.14 -5.13
C ARG A 156 -26.55 13.08 -4.64
N GLN A 157 -27.29 12.69 -3.62
CA GLN A 157 -28.31 13.54 -3.02
C GLN A 157 -27.70 14.83 -2.44
N GLN A 158 -26.57 14.74 -1.77
CA GLN A 158 -25.89 15.91 -1.21
C GLN A 158 -25.42 16.90 -2.30
N ILE A 159 -24.73 16.43 -3.33
CA ILE A 159 -24.21 17.30 -4.39
C ILE A 159 -25.29 17.90 -5.29
N THR A 160 -26.49 17.28 -5.35
CA THR A 160 -27.64 17.79 -6.11
C THR A 160 -28.59 18.64 -5.28
N ALA A 161 -28.40 18.74 -3.97
CA ALA A 161 -29.25 19.54 -3.10
C ALA A 161 -29.23 21.02 -3.48
N PRO A 162 -30.39 21.68 -3.62
CA PRO A 162 -30.46 23.08 -4.02
C PRO A 162 -29.70 24.03 -3.08
N THR A 163 -29.72 23.75 -1.79
CA THR A 163 -28.95 24.48 -0.77
C THR A 163 -27.47 24.44 -1.02
N TYR A 164 -26.93 23.23 -1.26
CA TYR A 164 -25.53 23.02 -1.58
C TYR A 164 -25.11 23.76 -2.85
N LEU A 165 -25.90 23.66 -3.92
CA LEU A 165 -25.64 24.35 -5.19
C LEU A 165 -25.65 25.88 -5.04
N ASN A 166 -26.53 26.43 -4.21
CA ASN A 166 -26.55 27.86 -3.92
C ASN A 166 -25.32 28.32 -3.13
N ASP A 167 -24.89 27.52 -2.14
CA ASP A 167 -23.72 27.82 -1.34
C ASP A 167 -22.42 27.79 -2.18
N LEU A 168 -22.33 26.86 -3.14
CA LEU A 168 -21.22 26.84 -4.11
C LEU A 168 -21.19 28.08 -5.00
N LYS A 169 -22.37 28.56 -5.45
CA LYS A 169 -22.46 29.80 -6.23
C LYS A 169 -22.04 31.05 -5.43
N MET A 170 -22.16 31.00 -4.10
CA MET A 170 -21.71 32.04 -3.19
C MET A 170 -20.18 31.92 -2.88
N GLY A 171 -19.48 31.00 -3.50
CA GLY A 171 -18.02 30.85 -3.34
C GLY A 171 -17.58 30.08 -2.08
N LYS A 172 -18.51 29.35 -1.42
CA LYS A 172 -18.14 28.47 -0.31
C LYS A 172 -17.39 27.22 -0.81
N GLU A 173 -16.57 26.66 0.05
CA GLU A 173 -15.78 25.46 -0.30
C GLU A 173 -16.66 24.24 -0.59
N PRO A 174 -16.33 23.45 -1.63
CA PRO A 174 -17.07 22.26 -1.98
C PRO A 174 -16.85 21.12 -0.99
N LEU A 175 -17.82 20.23 -0.89
CA LEU A 175 -17.70 18.95 -0.20
C LEU A 175 -16.60 18.10 -0.88
N ARG A 176 -15.59 17.70 -0.11
CA ARG A 176 -14.56 16.77 -0.55
C ARG A 176 -14.79 15.40 0.06
N VAL A 177 -14.93 14.41 -0.78
CA VAL A 177 -15.04 12.99 -0.40
C VAL A 177 -13.96 12.18 -1.08
N GLY A 178 -13.67 11.03 -0.50
CA GLY A 178 -12.71 10.10 -1.07
C GLY A 178 -13.10 8.65 -0.83
N MET A 179 -12.43 7.73 -1.47
CA MET A 179 -12.56 6.28 -1.28
C MET A 179 -11.19 5.62 -1.21
N GLY A 180 -11.16 4.41 -0.67
CA GLY A 180 -9.94 3.60 -0.64
C GLY A 180 -8.92 4.05 0.40
N ALA A 181 -7.74 3.45 0.31
CA ALA A 181 -6.65 3.72 1.25
C ALA A 181 -6.06 5.13 1.11
N GLU A 182 -6.18 5.76 -0.07
CA GLU A 182 -5.71 7.13 -0.30
C GLU A 182 -6.47 8.13 0.55
N ALA A 183 -7.81 8.03 0.60
CA ALA A 183 -8.65 8.86 1.43
C ALA A 183 -8.31 8.72 2.93
N VAL A 184 -8.15 7.48 3.38
CA VAL A 184 -7.77 7.19 4.76
C VAL A 184 -6.37 7.73 5.08
N ARG A 185 -5.43 7.65 4.14
CA ARG A 185 -4.09 8.23 4.29
C ARG A 185 -4.14 9.75 4.47
N GLU A 186 -4.95 10.45 3.66
CA GLU A 186 -5.12 11.90 3.79
C GLU A 186 -5.66 12.30 5.17
N LEU A 187 -6.66 11.57 5.68
CA LEU A 187 -7.20 11.81 7.01
C LEU A 187 -6.15 11.59 8.12
N LEU A 188 -5.40 10.50 8.04
CA LEU A 188 -4.35 10.20 9.02
C LEU A 188 -3.19 11.22 8.99
N GLN A 189 -2.85 11.75 7.80
CA GLN A 189 -1.82 12.78 7.66
C GLN A 189 -2.23 14.13 8.27
N LYS A 190 -3.53 14.44 8.29
CA LYS A 190 -4.05 15.65 8.89
C LYS A 190 -4.21 15.57 10.41
N LEU A 191 -4.10 14.39 10.98
CA LEU A 191 -4.34 14.14 12.39
C LEU A 191 -3.14 14.56 13.23
N ASP A 192 -3.37 15.50 14.15
CA ASP A 192 -2.38 15.87 15.18
C ASP A 192 -2.56 15.00 16.42
N LEU A 193 -1.59 14.10 16.65
CA LEU A 193 -1.63 13.14 17.74
C LEU A 193 -1.51 13.80 19.14
N GLU A 194 -0.80 14.92 19.23
CA GLU A 194 -0.62 15.62 20.51
C GLU A 194 -1.93 16.28 20.96
N THR A 195 -2.55 17.01 20.04
CA THR A 195 -3.86 17.64 20.27
C THR A 195 -4.93 16.60 20.58
N LEU A 196 -4.99 15.51 19.81
CA LEU A 196 -5.94 14.42 20.05
C LEU A 196 -5.73 13.78 21.43
N SER A 197 -4.47 13.54 21.82
CA SER A 197 -4.16 12.98 23.14
C SER A 197 -4.60 13.88 24.29
N GLN A 198 -4.44 15.20 24.15
CA GLN A 198 -4.90 16.17 25.14
C GLN A 198 -6.42 16.20 25.25
N GLN A 199 -7.12 16.22 24.13
CA GLN A 199 -8.60 16.18 24.08
C GLN A 199 -9.15 14.93 24.75
N LEU A 200 -8.66 13.75 24.41
CA LEU A 200 -9.10 12.49 25.01
C LEU A 200 -8.83 12.41 26.50
N ARG A 201 -7.70 12.95 26.98
CA ARG A 201 -7.42 13.03 28.41
C ARG A 201 -8.37 13.96 29.16
N ALA A 202 -8.73 15.08 28.55
CA ALA A 202 -9.71 16.01 29.13
C ALA A 202 -11.10 15.36 29.22
N GLU A 203 -11.54 14.69 28.15
CA GLU A 203 -12.82 13.96 28.13
C GLU A 203 -12.88 12.85 29.19
N ILE A 204 -11.80 12.09 29.38
CA ILE A 204 -11.71 11.07 30.44
C ILE A 204 -11.82 11.71 31.83
N ALA A 205 -11.16 12.83 32.06
CA ALA A 205 -11.24 13.53 33.33
C ALA A 205 -12.67 14.00 33.65
N GLU A 206 -13.35 14.61 32.63
CA GLU A 206 -14.75 15.04 32.79
C GLU A 206 -15.72 13.87 33.07
N LEU A 207 -15.54 12.74 32.38
CA LEU A 207 -16.35 11.54 32.58
C LEU A 207 -16.14 10.96 34.00
N THR A 208 -14.88 10.93 34.44
CA THR A 208 -14.53 10.44 35.78
C THR A 208 -15.12 11.33 36.90
N GLU A 209 -15.21 12.63 36.67
CA GLU A 209 -15.87 13.56 37.63
C GLU A 209 -17.39 13.39 37.63
N LYS A 210 -18.01 13.07 36.50
CA LYS A 210 -19.47 12.84 36.42
C LYS A 210 -19.92 11.51 37.01
N GLU A 211 -19.02 10.52 37.12
CA GLU A 211 -19.28 9.22 37.74
C GLU A 211 -19.04 9.20 39.26
N ARG A 212 -18.46 10.26 39.85
CA ARG A 212 -18.28 10.46 41.29
C ARG A 212 -19.41 11.25 41.90
#